data_706cf42e45684abe63331d3b9c90f55b
#
_entry.id   706cf42e45684abe63331d3b9c90f55b
#
_cell.length_a   1.000
_cell.length_b   1.000
_cell.length_c   1.000
_cell.angle_alpha   90.00
_cell.angle_beta   90.00
_cell.angle_gamma   90.00
#
_symmetry.space_group_name_H-M   'P 1'
#
loop_
_entity.id
_entity.type
_entity.pdbx_description
1 polymer ?
#
loop_
_entity_poly.entity_id
_entity_poly.type
_entity_poly.pdbx_seq_one_letter_code
_entity_poly.pdbx_strand_id
1 'polypeptide(L)'
;IENFRPGVLERAGLAPEVMHEWNPDLVIVRISGYGQTGPWSHKRAYDPVTQAATGYVAIQNNPDVPIPDLVRNALVDKATSHSAAQAITAGLLARERGELGQTIELSLIDSGLAFFWPDGMMKNTMVGEGVREGPALYDRYQLTETSDGHIVMWAGGDNEWHAVFRCLDRPELCDDERFATGAARVQNGEALANILHQEFKK
;
A
#
# COMPACT_ATOMS: atom_id res chain seq x y z
N ILE A 1 5.08 -16.85 18.79
CA ILE A 1 5.38 -16.21 17.49
C ILE A 1 6.75 -16.65 17.04
N GLU A 2 6.88 -17.02 15.78
CA GLU A 2 8.14 -17.33 15.15
C GLU A 2 8.25 -16.67 13.77
N ASN A 3 9.48 -16.39 13.31
CA ASN A 3 9.75 -15.84 11.98
C ASN A 3 10.93 -16.55 11.30
N PHE A 4 11.12 -17.81 11.59
CA PHE A 4 12.13 -18.62 10.92
C PHE A 4 11.66 -19.04 9.52
N ARG A 5 12.61 -19.50 8.72
CA ARG A 5 12.27 -20.11 7.43
C ARG A 5 11.54 -21.44 7.65
N PRO A 6 10.63 -21.82 6.73
CA PRO A 6 9.92 -23.11 6.81
C PRO A 6 10.85 -24.28 7.10
N GLY A 7 10.41 -25.17 7.95
CA GLY A 7 11.14 -26.37 8.37
C GLY A 7 12.19 -26.16 9.48
N VAL A 8 12.42 -24.93 9.93
CA VAL A 8 13.38 -24.69 11.03
C VAL A 8 12.84 -25.16 12.37
N LEU A 9 11.59 -24.81 12.69
CA LEU A 9 10.93 -25.27 13.92
C LEU A 9 10.75 -26.78 13.94
N GLU A 10 10.37 -27.37 12.83
CA GLU A 10 10.19 -28.81 12.66
C GLU A 10 11.51 -29.56 12.97
N ARG A 11 12.62 -29.07 12.42
CA ARG A 11 13.94 -29.64 12.70
C ARG A 11 14.40 -29.49 14.17
N ALA A 12 13.89 -28.46 14.85
CA ALA A 12 14.14 -28.24 16.26
C ALA A 12 13.22 -29.08 17.18
N GLY A 13 12.30 -29.89 16.62
CA GLY A 13 11.32 -30.66 17.37
C GLY A 13 10.16 -29.83 17.91
N LEU A 14 9.95 -28.62 17.35
CA LEU A 14 8.91 -27.67 17.76
C LEU A 14 7.89 -27.45 16.61
N ALA A 15 7.56 -28.51 15.88
CA ALA A 15 6.49 -28.45 14.90
C ALA A 15 5.17 -28.00 15.58
N PRO A 16 4.30 -27.27 14.90
CA PRO A 16 3.03 -26.81 15.47
C PRO A 16 2.20 -27.96 16.09
N GLU A 17 2.19 -29.10 15.44
CA GLU A 17 1.49 -30.31 15.90
C GLU A 17 2.05 -30.78 17.26
N VAL A 18 3.37 -30.82 17.39
CA VAL A 18 4.03 -31.22 18.65
C VAL A 18 3.74 -30.21 19.76
N MET A 19 3.76 -28.92 19.45
CA MET A 19 3.42 -27.89 20.43
C MET A 19 1.95 -27.98 20.87
N HIS A 20 1.03 -28.31 19.96
CA HIS A 20 -0.38 -28.49 20.28
C HIS A 20 -0.65 -29.81 21.07
N GLU A 21 0.18 -30.85 20.90
CA GLU A 21 0.12 -32.04 21.80
C GLU A 21 0.44 -31.68 23.25
N TRP A 22 1.37 -30.73 23.47
CA TRP A 22 1.71 -30.25 24.81
C TRP A 22 0.72 -29.24 25.37
N ASN A 23 0.23 -28.35 24.52
CA ASN A 23 -0.74 -27.33 24.89
C ASN A 23 -1.74 -27.10 23.73
N PRO A 24 -2.90 -27.77 23.78
CA PRO A 24 -3.93 -27.63 22.74
C PRO A 24 -4.49 -26.21 22.60
N ASP A 25 -4.35 -25.37 23.63
CA ASP A 25 -4.84 -23.99 23.62
C ASP A 25 -3.81 -22.97 23.10
N LEU A 26 -2.66 -23.43 22.63
CA LEU A 26 -1.59 -22.56 22.18
C LEU A 26 -1.94 -21.88 20.84
N VAL A 27 -1.91 -20.56 20.79
CA VAL A 27 -1.98 -19.79 19.54
C VAL A 27 -0.57 -19.60 19.00
N ILE A 28 -0.29 -20.18 17.85
CA ILE A 28 1.01 -20.17 17.18
C ILE A 28 0.93 -19.24 15.97
N VAL A 29 1.83 -18.26 15.86
CA VAL A 29 1.90 -17.39 14.68
C VAL A 29 3.25 -17.59 14.00
N ARG A 30 3.20 -17.96 12.74
CA ARG A 30 4.34 -18.26 11.87
C ARG A 30 4.45 -17.21 10.78
N ILE A 31 5.52 -16.46 10.78
CA ILE A 31 5.77 -15.40 9.78
C ILE A 31 6.92 -15.85 8.88
N SER A 32 6.70 -15.86 7.58
CA SER A 32 7.73 -16.24 6.61
C SER A 32 7.76 -15.25 5.44
N GLY A 33 8.77 -15.33 4.58
CA GLY A 33 8.87 -14.44 3.43
C GLY A 33 7.78 -14.68 2.40
N TYR A 34 7.58 -15.96 2.03
CA TYR A 34 6.73 -16.37 0.90
C TYR A 34 5.73 -17.47 1.27
N GLY A 35 5.39 -17.63 2.55
CA GLY A 35 4.51 -18.68 3.04
C GLY A 35 5.27 -19.94 3.45
N GLN A 36 4.56 -20.86 4.11
CA GLN A 36 5.12 -22.14 4.56
C GLN A 36 5.25 -23.16 3.41
N THR A 37 4.48 -22.95 2.34
CA THR A 37 4.40 -23.84 1.18
C THR A 37 4.61 -23.05 -0.11
N GLY A 38 4.64 -23.76 -1.24
CA GLY A 38 4.77 -23.14 -2.55
C GLY A 38 6.22 -23.05 -3.06
N PRO A 39 6.40 -22.64 -4.32
CA PRO A 39 7.71 -22.73 -5.01
C PRO A 39 8.77 -21.78 -4.44
N TRP A 40 8.37 -20.77 -3.70
CA TRP A 40 9.28 -19.77 -3.13
C TRP A 40 9.44 -19.87 -1.61
N SER A 41 8.77 -20.80 -0.94
CA SER A 41 8.82 -20.95 0.52
C SER A 41 10.24 -21.06 1.08
N HIS A 42 11.16 -21.65 0.30
CA HIS A 42 12.57 -21.83 0.66
C HIS A 42 13.44 -20.58 0.44
N LYS A 43 12.94 -19.57 -0.29
CA LYS A 43 13.70 -18.36 -0.61
C LYS A 43 13.86 -17.46 0.63
N ARG A 44 14.99 -16.74 0.64
CA ARG A 44 15.20 -15.67 1.62
C ARG A 44 14.37 -14.46 1.24
N ALA A 45 13.78 -13.82 2.23
CA ALA A 45 13.06 -12.57 2.07
C ALA A 45 13.61 -11.53 3.05
N TYR A 46 13.64 -10.31 2.57
CA TYR A 46 13.90 -9.11 3.36
C TYR A 46 12.95 -8.02 2.84
N ASP A 47 12.62 -7.05 3.66
CA ASP A 47 11.69 -5.98 3.30
C ASP A 47 11.94 -5.38 1.90
N PRO A 48 13.15 -4.92 1.51
CA PRO A 48 13.37 -4.35 0.18
C PRO A 48 13.07 -5.32 -0.97
N VAL A 49 13.33 -6.61 -0.77
CA VAL A 49 13.04 -7.64 -1.78
C VAL A 49 11.53 -7.85 -1.92
N THR A 50 10.81 -7.85 -0.81
CA THR A 50 9.35 -7.98 -0.81
C THR A 50 8.66 -6.72 -1.31
N GLN A 51 9.19 -5.52 -1.06
CA GLN A 51 8.71 -4.30 -1.71
C GLN A 51 8.78 -4.40 -3.23
N ALA A 52 9.89 -4.88 -3.78
CA ALA A 52 10.02 -5.08 -5.21
C ALA A 52 9.05 -6.14 -5.75
N ALA A 53 8.93 -7.27 -5.04
CA ALA A 53 8.08 -8.39 -5.45
C ALA A 53 6.57 -8.06 -5.40
N THR A 54 6.15 -7.16 -4.51
CA THR A 54 4.75 -6.74 -4.35
C THR A 54 4.35 -5.58 -5.26
N GLY A 55 5.30 -4.91 -5.91
CA GLY A 55 5.01 -3.82 -6.85
C GLY A 55 5.19 -2.41 -6.28
N TYR A 56 5.51 -2.24 -5.00
CA TYR A 56 5.76 -0.92 -4.41
C TYR A 56 6.81 -0.13 -5.18
N VAL A 57 7.90 -0.79 -5.58
CA VAL A 57 8.99 -0.15 -6.33
C VAL A 57 8.50 0.42 -7.67
N ALA A 58 7.56 -0.26 -8.33
CA ALA A 58 7.04 0.19 -9.60
C ALA A 58 6.20 1.46 -9.50
N ILE A 59 5.42 1.61 -8.42
CA ILE A 59 4.57 2.81 -8.23
C ILE A 59 5.32 3.99 -7.60
N GLN A 60 6.53 3.77 -7.06
CA GLN A 60 7.41 4.83 -6.59
C GLN A 60 8.16 5.52 -7.74
N ASN A 61 7.87 5.14 -8.98
CA ASN A 61 8.50 5.74 -10.14
C ASN A 61 8.12 7.22 -10.26
N ASN A 62 9.12 8.09 -10.19
CA ASN A 62 8.96 9.50 -10.52
C ASN A 62 9.00 9.61 -12.06
N PRO A 63 7.98 10.19 -12.73
CA PRO A 63 7.97 10.34 -14.17
C PRO A 63 9.16 11.15 -14.71
N ASP A 64 9.72 12.07 -13.90
CA ASP A 64 10.87 12.89 -14.28
C ASP A 64 12.23 12.18 -14.09
N VAL A 65 12.24 11.08 -13.33
CA VAL A 65 13.42 10.29 -13.06
C VAL A 65 13.09 8.82 -13.32
N PRO A 66 13.42 8.24 -14.47
CA PRO A 66 12.96 6.93 -14.90
C PRO A 66 13.65 5.77 -14.15
N ILE A 67 13.89 5.94 -12.85
CA ILE A 67 14.48 4.93 -11.98
C ILE A 67 13.46 4.60 -10.90
N PRO A 68 12.94 3.35 -10.86
CA PRO A 68 12.10 2.91 -9.75
C PRO A 68 12.85 3.05 -8.43
N ASP A 69 12.18 3.49 -7.37
CA ASP A 69 12.80 3.64 -6.05
C ASP A 69 12.07 2.79 -5.00
N LEU A 70 12.79 2.50 -3.92
CA LEU A 70 12.25 1.84 -2.74
C LEU A 70 11.62 2.87 -1.81
N VAL A 71 10.55 2.48 -1.13
CA VAL A 71 10.14 3.20 0.07
C VAL A 71 11.25 2.99 1.12
N ARG A 72 11.91 4.07 1.53
CA ARG A 72 13.06 4.04 2.48
C ARG A 72 12.60 3.81 3.92
N ASN A 73 11.85 2.74 4.09
CA ASN A 73 11.23 2.33 5.33
C ASN A 73 10.95 0.81 5.22
N ALA A 74 11.05 0.07 6.32
CA ALA A 74 10.64 -1.33 6.39
C ALA A 74 9.10 -1.43 6.33
N LEU A 75 8.53 -1.13 5.17
CA LEU A 75 7.10 -0.97 4.96
C LEU A 75 6.36 -2.30 5.03
N VAL A 76 6.87 -3.32 4.34
CA VAL A 76 6.25 -4.64 4.28
C VAL A 76 6.37 -5.36 5.61
N ASP A 77 7.52 -5.26 6.29
CA ASP A 77 7.71 -5.80 7.64
C ASP A 77 6.70 -5.19 8.63
N LYS A 78 6.47 -3.87 8.56
CA LYS A 78 5.49 -3.19 9.41
C LYS A 78 4.05 -3.58 9.08
N ALA A 79 3.69 -3.66 7.81
CA ALA A 79 2.37 -4.14 7.38
C ALA A 79 2.12 -5.57 7.90
N THR A 80 3.13 -6.44 7.79
CA THR A 80 3.08 -7.80 8.32
C THR A 80 2.94 -7.81 9.84
N SER A 81 3.65 -6.93 10.55
CA SER A 81 3.54 -6.82 12.01
C SER A 81 2.13 -6.42 12.46
N HIS A 82 1.48 -5.50 11.76
CA HIS A 82 0.09 -5.14 12.01
C HIS A 82 -0.87 -6.30 11.73
N SER A 83 -0.68 -7.00 10.61
CA SER A 83 -1.47 -8.21 10.29
C SER A 83 -1.29 -9.29 11.35
N ALA A 84 -0.06 -9.49 11.84
CA ALA A 84 0.24 -10.43 12.92
C ALA A 84 -0.47 -10.06 14.22
N ALA A 85 -0.47 -8.78 14.61
CA ALA A 85 -1.16 -8.32 15.81
C ALA A 85 -2.67 -8.56 15.72
N GLN A 86 -3.30 -8.30 14.57
CA GLN A 86 -4.71 -8.60 14.32
C GLN A 86 -5.00 -10.09 14.39
N ALA A 87 -4.18 -10.91 13.74
CA ALA A 87 -4.34 -12.35 13.70
C ALA A 87 -4.18 -12.99 15.09
N ILE A 88 -3.20 -12.53 15.88
CA ILE A 88 -3.04 -12.96 17.28
C ILE A 88 -4.28 -12.63 18.09
N THR A 89 -4.79 -11.40 17.98
CA THR A 89 -5.98 -10.96 18.72
C THR A 89 -7.19 -11.81 18.32
N ALA A 90 -7.38 -12.09 17.03
CA ALA A 90 -8.46 -12.94 16.55
C ALA A 90 -8.34 -14.38 17.07
N GLY A 91 -7.13 -14.96 17.03
CA GLY A 91 -6.88 -16.31 17.54
C GLY A 91 -7.11 -16.41 19.06
N LEU A 92 -6.67 -15.42 19.83
CA LEU A 92 -6.92 -15.38 21.26
C LEU A 92 -8.41 -15.21 21.58
N LEU A 93 -9.13 -14.38 20.81
CA LEU A 93 -10.58 -14.22 20.97
C LEU A 93 -11.34 -15.51 20.62
N ALA A 94 -10.92 -16.22 19.57
CA ALA A 94 -11.51 -17.51 19.23
C ALA A 94 -11.33 -18.52 20.39
N ARG A 95 -10.13 -18.58 20.95
CA ARG A 95 -9.84 -19.42 22.12
C ARG A 95 -10.72 -19.04 23.34
N GLU A 96 -10.86 -17.76 23.65
CA GLU A 96 -11.74 -17.29 24.75
C GLU A 96 -13.22 -17.65 24.51
N ARG A 97 -13.61 -17.90 23.26
CA ARG A 97 -14.96 -18.35 22.88
C ARG A 97 -15.11 -19.86 22.82
N GLY A 98 -14.12 -20.62 23.24
CA GLY A 98 -14.16 -22.07 23.38
C GLY A 98 -13.56 -22.86 22.20
N GLU A 99 -12.92 -22.19 21.25
CA GLU A 99 -12.12 -22.87 20.24
C GLU A 99 -10.78 -23.32 20.82
N LEU A 100 -10.16 -24.32 20.22
CA LEU A 100 -8.78 -24.70 20.54
C LEU A 100 -7.79 -23.64 20.03
N GLY A 101 -6.54 -23.75 20.47
CA GLY A 101 -5.44 -22.99 19.92
C GLY A 101 -5.27 -23.24 18.42
N GLN A 102 -4.76 -22.26 17.72
CA GLN A 102 -4.66 -22.28 16.26
C GLN A 102 -3.25 -21.96 15.79
N THR A 103 -2.85 -22.56 14.67
CA THR A 103 -1.66 -22.14 13.93
C THR A 103 -2.08 -21.12 12.86
N ILE A 104 -1.51 -19.94 12.95
CA ILE A 104 -1.76 -18.82 12.03
C ILE A 104 -0.51 -18.61 11.20
N GLU A 105 -0.64 -18.71 9.90
CA GLU A 105 0.46 -18.51 8.95
C GLU A 105 0.32 -17.15 8.25
N LEU A 106 1.40 -16.39 8.26
CA LEU A 106 1.51 -15.11 7.57
C LEU A 106 2.74 -15.09 6.68
N SER A 107 2.65 -14.40 5.56
CA SER A 107 3.82 -14.13 4.74
C SER A 107 4.02 -12.64 4.51
N LEU A 108 5.28 -12.24 4.33
CA LEU A 108 5.61 -10.86 3.94
C LEU A 108 4.98 -10.50 2.60
N ILE A 109 4.99 -11.43 1.64
CA ILE A 109 4.44 -11.18 0.31
C ILE A 109 2.92 -10.95 0.36
N ASP A 110 2.17 -11.79 1.09
CA ASP A 110 0.72 -11.64 1.17
C ASP A 110 0.31 -10.38 1.95
N SER A 111 0.99 -10.11 3.06
CA SER A 111 0.75 -8.89 3.85
C SER A 111 1.09 -7.63 3.05
N GLY A 112 2.20 -7.65 2.31
CA GLY A 112 2.60 -6.57 1.44
C GLY A 112 1.62 -6.35 0.30
N LEU A 113 1.17 -7.42 -0.37
CA LEU A 113 0.17 -7.35 -1.43
C LEU A 113 -1.18 -6.85 -0.91
N ALA A 114 -1.65 -7.36 0.23
CA ALA A 114 -2.92 -6.93 0.81
C ALA A 114 -2.92 -5.44 1.16
N PHE A 115 -1.81 -4.93 1.69
CA PHE A 115 -1.65 -3.51 2.00
C PHE A 115 -1.51 -2.64 0.75
N PHE A 116 -0.85 -3.14 -0.28
CA PHE A 116 -0.59 -2.47 -1.54
C PHE A 116 -1.82 -2.42 -2.47
N TRP A 117 -2.66 -3.47 -2.43
CA TRP A 117 -3.68 -3.74 -3.44
C TRP A 117 -4.65 -2.58 -3.70
N PRO A 118 -5.21 -1.93 -2.66
CA PRO A 118 -6.18 -0.87 -2.87
C PRO A 118 -5.67 0.29 -3.74
N ASP A 119 -4.39 0.62 -3.61
CA ASP A 119 -3.77 1.74 -4.31
C ASP A 119 -3.01 1.30 -5.57
N GLY A 120 -2.18 0.27 -5.44
CA GLY A 120 -1.27 -0.14 -6.51
C GLY A 120 -1.93 -0.92 -7.64
N MET A 121 -3.05 -1.59 -7.36
CA MET A 121 -3.75 -2.45 -8.33
C MET A 121 -5.04 -1.84 -8.89
N MET A 122 -5.33 -0.56 -8.62
CA MET A 122 -6.57 0.10 -9.08
C MET A 122 -6.83 -0.09 -10.58
N LYS A 123 -5.79 0.06 -11.41
CA LYS A 123 -5.91 -0.08 -12.87
C LYS A 123 -6.06 -1.51 -13.35
N ASN A 124 -5.71 -2.50 -12.52
CA ASN A 124 -5.60 -3.90 -12.90
C ASN A 124 -6.61 -4.81 -12.18
N THR A 125 -7.39 -4.27 -11.25
CA THR A 125 -8.33 -5.07 -10.44
C THR A 125 -9.62 -5.39 -11.17
N MET A 126 -10.15 -4.42 -11.91
CA MET A 126 -11.40 -4.59 -12.66
C MET A 126 -11.10 -5.01 -14.10
N VAL A 127 -11.77 -6.06 -14.55
CA VAL A 127 -11.65 -6.58 -15.92
C VAL A 127 -13.03 -6.78 -16.52
N GLY A 128 -13.15 -6.67 -17.83
CA GLY A 128 -14.39 -6.92 -18.58
C GLY A 128 -14.83 -5.75 -19.46
N GLU A 129 -15.92 -5.99 -20.21
CA GLU A 129 -16.50 -4.96 -21.06
C GLU A 129 -17.08 -3.80 -20.22
N GLY A 130 -16.85 -2.56 -20.67
CA GLY A 130 -17.32 -1.35 -20.00
C GLY A 130 -16.46 -0.85 -18.84
N VAL A 131 -15.38 -1.53 -18.50
CA VAL A 131 -14.37 -1.01 -17.56
C VAL A 131 -13.69 0.19 -18.21
N ARG A 132 -13.76 1.34 -17.51
CA ARG A 132 -13.08 2.56 -17.94
C ARG A 132 -11.75 2.67 -17.21
N GLU A 133 -10.69 2.78 -17.97
CA GLU A 133 -9.40 3.15 -17.40
C GLU A 133 -9.44 4.61 -16.93
N GLY A 134 -8.93 4.84 -15.73
CA GLY A 134 -8.78 6.16 -15.13
C GLY A 134 -7.41 6.29 -14.46
N PRO A 135 -7.01 7.49 -14.05
CA PRO A 135 -5.77 7.68 -13.31
C PRO A 135 -5.83 6.88 -12.01
N ALA A 136 -4.76 6.19 -11.69
CA ALA A 136 -4.64 5.52 -10.39
C ALA A 136 -4.45 6.56 -9.27
N LEU A 137 -4.76 6.16 -8.04
CA LEU A 137 -4.57 7.05 -6.90
C LEU A 137 -3.10 7.46 -6.76
N TYR A 138 -2.18 6.53 -6.95
CA TYR A 138 -0.74 6.79 -6.85
C TYR A 138 -0.22 7.81 -7.89
N ASP A 139 -0.89 7.98 -9.05
CA ASP A 139 -0.54 9.00 -10.04
C ASP A 139 -0.68 10.43 -9.48
N ARG A 140 -1.42 10.59 -8.37
CA ARG A 140 -1.65 11.88 -7.69
C ARG A 140 -0.66 12.17 -6.56
N TYR A 141 0.15 11.19 -6.15
CA TYR A 141 1.16 11.36 -5.10
C TYR A 141 2.43 11.98 -5.69
N GLN A 142 2.35 13.27 -5.96
CA GLN A 142 3.43 14.03 -6.60
C GLN A 142 3.82 15.23 -5.75
N LEU A 143 5.09 15.58 -5.82
CA LEU A 143 5.57 16.86 -5.33
C LEU A 143 5.29 17.94 -6.37
N THR A 144 4.78 19.07 -5.92
CA THR A 144 4.59 20.26 -6.76
C THR A 144 5.77 21.20 -6.56
N GLU A 145 6.50 21.50 -7.63
CA GLU A 145 7.62 22.42 -7.60
C GLU A 145 7.13 23.87 -7.39
N THR A 146 7.83 24.60 -6.54
CA THR A 146 7.62 26.04 -6.28
C THR A 146 8.86 26.83 -6.66
N SER A 147 8.82 28.16 -6.50
CA SER A 147 9.98 29.02 -6.79
C SER A 147 11.19 28.73 -5.90
N ASP A 148 11.01 28.19 -4.72
CA ASP A 148 12.05 27.97 -3.71
C ASP A 148 12.13 26.53 -3.17
N GLY A 149 11.34 25.60 -3.71
CA GLY A 149 11.34 24.23 -3.25
C GLY A 149 10.20 23.40 -3.80
N HIS A 150 9.57 22.61 -2.92
CA HIS A 150 8.45 21.74 -3.27
C HIS A 150 7.39 21.74 -2.19
N ILE A 151 6.13 21.59 -2.59
CA ILE A 151 5.00 21.41 -1.69
C ILE A 151 4.27 20.10 -2.01
N VAL A 152 3.49 19.64 -1.06
CA VAL A 152 2.45 18.63 -1.28
C VAL A 152 1.12 19.34 -1.31
N MET A 153 0.38 19.14 -2.41
CA MET A 153 -0.97 19.69 -2.57
C MET A 153 -1.96 18.55 -2.78
N TRP A 154 -3.10 18.64 -2.10
CA TRP A 154 -4.20 17.73 -2.32
C TRP A 154 -5.52 18.49 -2.23
N ALA A 155 -6.32 18.42 -3.29
CA ALA A 155 -7.66 18.98 -3.32
C ALA A 155 -8.62 17.96 -3.96
N GLY A 156 -9.65 17.55 -3.24
CA GLY A 156 -10.63 16.55 -3.67
C GLY A 156 -11.96 17.16 -4.13
N GLY A 157 -12.47 18.13 -3.38
CA GLY A 157 -13.77 18.75 -3.63
C GLY A 157 -13.67 20.14 -4.30
N ASP A 158 -14.81 20.61 -4.85
CA ASP A 158 -14.87 21.90 -5.55
C ASP A 158 -14.49 23.07 -4.62
N ASN A 159 -14.94 23.03 -3.37
CA ASN A 159 -14.60 24.08 -2.38
C ASN A 159 -13.09 24.16 -2.09
N GLU A 160 -12.39 23.01 -2.06
CA GLU A 160 -10.96 22.95 -1.86
C GLU A 160 -10.22 23.51 -3.07
N TRP A 161 -10.65 23.17 -4.28
CA TRP A 161 -10.12 23.76 -5.51
C TRP A 161 -10.33 25.25 -5.58
N HIS A 162 -11.50 25.76 -5.19
CA HIS A 162 -11.74 27.21 -5.10
C HIS A 162 -10.82 27.88 -4.07
N ALA A 163 -10.49 27.18 -2.96
CA ALA A 163 -9.50 27.67 -2.01
C ALA A 163 -8.09 27.73 -2.63
N VAL A 164 -7.68 26.69 -3.36
CA VAL A 164 -6.41 26.69 -4.11
C VAL A 164 -6.34 27.86 -5.07
N PHE A 165 -7.37 28.08 -5.90
CA PHE A 165 -7.38 29.19 -6.86
C PHE A 165 -7.27 30.56 -6.18
N ARG A 166 -7.96 30.74 -5.06
CA ARG A 166 -7.82 31.99 -4.28
C ARG A 166 -6.42 32.15 -3.65
N CYS A 167 -5.83 31.07 -3.15
CA CYS A 167 -4.46 31.13 -2.61
C CYS A 167 -3.41 31.47 -3.67
N LEU A 168 -3.67 31.11 -4.91
CA LEU A 168 -2.81 31.44 -6.05
C LEU A 168 -3.11 32.83 -6.66
N ASP A 169 -3.98 33.61 -6.02
CA ASP A 169 -4.46 34.91 -6.55
C ASP A 169 -5.11 34.82 -7.93
N ARG A 170 -5.81 33.67 -8.17
CA ARG A 170 -6.52 33.36 -9.42
C ARG A 170 -8.00 33.06 -9.17
N PRO A 171 -8.73 33.96 -8.47
CA PRO A 171 -10.14 33.69 -8.10
C PRO A 171 -11.06 33.48 -9.32
N GLU A 172 -10.72 34.02 -10.48
CA GLU A 172 -11.50 33.86 -11.71
C GLU A 172 -11.58 32.41 -12.20
N LEU A 173 -10.64 31.56 -11.79
CA LEU A 173 -10.67 30.13 -12.11
C LEU A 173 -11.81 29.39 -11.40
N CYS A 174 -12.40 29.97 -10.34
CA CYS A 174 -13.53 29.38 -9.66
C CYS A 174 -14.77 29.33 -10.55
N ASP A 175 -14.94 30.32 -11.42
CA ASP A 175 -16.10 30.48 -12.30
C ASP A 175 -15.78 30.06 -13.76
N ASP A 176 -14.55 29.63 -14.05
CA ASP A 176 -14.17 29.13 -15.37
C ASP A 176 -14.81 27.75 -15.61
N GLU A 177 -15.64 27.65 -16.65
CA GLU A 177 -16.35 26.43 -17.02
C GLU A 177 -15.44 25.19 -17.16
N ARG A 178 -14.16 25.41 -17.49
CA ARG A 178 -13.15 24.33 -17.58
C ARG A 178 -12.74 23.77 -16.24
N PHE A 179 -12.92 24.54 -15.13
CA PHE A 179 -12.35 24.19 -13.82
C PHE A 179 -13.36 24.24 -12.67
N ALA A 180 -14.55 24.78 -12.88
CA ALA A 180 -15.55 24.98 -11.85
C ALA A 180 -16.05 23.68 -11.21
N THR A 181 -16.03 22.55 -11.92
CA THR A 181 -16.47 21.24 -11.39
C THR A 181 -15.38 20.19 -11.49
N GLY A 182 -15.47 19.15 -10.63
CA GLY A 182 -14.53 18.02 -10.66
C GLY A 182 -14.47 17.33 -12.03
N ALA A 183 -15.61 17.14 -12.71
CA ALA A 183 -15.67 16.54 -14.04
C ALA A 183 -14.97 17.42 -15.10
N ALA A 184 -15.18 18.73 -15.04
CA ALA A 184 -14.55 19.68 -15.95
C ALA A 184 -13.01 19.71 -15.74
N ARG A 185 -12.55 19.69 -14.48
CA ARG A 185 -11.11 19.62 -14.17
C ARG A 185 -10.44 18.34 -14.68
N VAL A 186 -11.13 17.20 -14.58
CA VAL A 186 -10.61 15.95 -15.15
C VAL A 186 -10.46 16.04 -16.67
N GLN A 187 -11.45 16.64 -17.37
CA GLN A 187 -11.39 16.81 -18.82
C GLN A 187 -10.32 17.81 -19.26
N ASN A 188 -10.04 18.83 -18.45
CA ASN A 188 -9.09 19.90 -18.74
C ASN A 188 -7.82 19.82 -17.88
N GLY A 189 -7.45 18.58 -17.44
CA GLY A 189 -6.36 18.36 -16.49
C GLY A 189 -5.01 18.92 -16.93
N GLU A 190 -4.66 18.79 -18.20
CA GLU A 190 -3.41 19.35 -18.76
C GLU A 190 -3.39 20.88 -18.69
N ALA A 191 -4.48 21.53 -19.07
CA ALA A 191 -4.58 22.99 -19.00
C ALA A 191 -4.49 23.48 -17.55
N LEU A 192 -5.14 22.78 -16.62
CA LEU A 192 -5.07 23.08 -15.20
C LEU A 192 -3.65 22.91 -14.65
N ALA A 193 -2.99 21.79 -14.97
CA ALA A 193 -1.63 21.52 -14.55
C ALA A 193 -0.65 22.59 -15.02
N ASN A 194 -0.78 23.05 -16.26
CA ASN A 194 0.06 24.12 -16.80
C ASN A 194 -0.13 25.45 -16.05
N ILE A 195 -1.37 25.79 -15.72
CA ILE A 195 -1.67 27.00 -14.93
C ILE A 195 -1.04 26.87 -13.53
N LEU A 196 -1.29 25.76 -12.84
CA LEU A 196 -0.75 25.54 -11.51
C LEU A 196 0.79 25.59 -11.47
N HIS A 197 1.43 24.93 -12.44
CA HIS A 197 2.89 24.95 -12.56
C HIS A 197 3.45 26.37 -12.72
N GLN A 198 2.79 27.21 -13.50
CA GLN A 198 3.21 28.60 -13.67
C GLN A 198 3.00 29.43 -12.41
N GLU A 199 1.87 29.23 -11.71
CA GLU A 199 1.55 30.00 -10.51
C GLU A 199 2.43 29.62 -9.33
N PHE A 200 2.70 28.33 -9.13
CA PHE A 200 3.56 27.86 -8.04
C PHE A 200 5.04 28.25 -8.20
N LYS A 201 5.48 28.61 -9.40
CA LYS A 201 6.84 29.07 -9.67
C LYS A 201 7.05 30.60 -9.46
N LYS A 202 6.01 31.31 -9.10
CA LYS A 202 6.12 32.74 -8.76
C LYS A 202 6.57 32.93 -7.31
#